data_74e2e3eab3ad70a47db071112b936b1f
#
_entry.id   74e2e3eab3ad70a47db071112b936b1f
#
_cell.length_a   1.000
_cell.length_b   1.000
_cell.length_c   1.000
_cell.angle_alpha   90.00
_cell.angle_beta   90.00
_cell.angle_gamma   90.00
#
_symmetry.space_group_name_H-M   'P 1'
#
loop_
_entity.id
_entity.type
_entity.pdbx_description
1 polymer ?
#
loop_
_entity_poly.entity_id
_entity_poly.type
_entity_poly.pdbx_seq_one_letter_code
_entity_poly.pdbx_strand_id
1 'polypeptide(L)'
;MSVDILQEKIRKTKNPSVLELILPVSDLPSRFARNAEGYAACCGDLMEHLKGIVPAVRVSFNAFVLLGHDGLYHLSETLKKAAELGFYVLLDAPEILSPASAKMTAESLLGEGSIYPCDGLVISGYLGSDVIKPFLPYCKKAKKDIFVVARTANKSAPELQDLLAGTRLVHAAAADHVNRYGADTAGKSGYTNVGILAAASSAESLRNLRTKYPKLFLLVDGYDYPNANAKNCANAFDKFGHGAVVCGGMGITCAWKEAESGEEAYLDHAKAAADRMKKNLTRYVTVL
;
A
#
# COMPACT_ATOMS: atom_id res chain seq x y z
N MET A 1 2.03 -2.66 18.10
CA MET A 1 2.82 -2.45 16.88
C MET A 1 1.89 -2.00 15.79
N SER A 2 2.33 -1.24 14.79
CA SER A 2 1.45 -0.69 13.75
C SER A 2 0.84 -1.79 12.86
N VAL A 3 1.65 -2.73 12.38
CA VAL A 3 1.16 -3.89 11.60
C VAL A 3 0.14 -4.75 12.37
N ASP A 4 0.21 -4.78 13.70
CA ASP A 4 -0.81 -5.46 14.52
C ASP A 4 -2.17 -4.75 14.42
N ILE A 5 -2.16 -3.40 14.33
CA ILE A 5 -3.37 -2.59 14.14
C ILE A 5 -3.96 -2.88 12.76
N LEU A 6 -3.13 -2.94 11.73
CA LEU A 6 -3.58 -3.30 10.38
C LEU A 6 -4.23 -4.69 10.36
N GLN A 7 -3.56 -5.70 10.97
CA GLN A 7 -4.11 -7.06 11.04
C GLN A 7 -5.44 -7.10 11.81
N GLU A 8 -5.58 -6.32 12.88
CA GLU A 8 -6.84 -6.22 13.64
C GLU A 8 -7.96 -5.57 12.81
N LYS A 9 -7.64 -4.51 12.06
CA LYS A 9 -8.61 -3.85 11.17
C LYS A 9 -9.05 -4.79 10.03
N ILE A 10 -8.15 -5.56 9.44
CA ILE A 10 -8.47 -6.59 8.44
C ILE A 10 -9.46 -7.59 9.01
N ARG A 11 -9.20 -8.08 10.22
CA ARG A 11 -10.07 -9.04 10.91
C ARG A 11 -11.45 -8.45 11.22
N LYS A 12 -11.52 -7.20 11.66
CA LYS A 12 -12.80 -6.50 11.96
C LYS A 12 -13.65 -6.29 10.72
N THR A 13 -13.02 -5.88 9.60
CA THR A 13 -13.74 -5.65 8.34
C THR A 13 -13.99 -6.95 7.56
N LYS A 14 -13.30 -8.04 7.95
CA LYS A 14 -13.23 -9.29 7.17
C LYS A 14 -12.87 -9.00 5.71
N ASN A 15 -11.93 -8.08 5.52
CA ASN A 15 -11.54 -7.58 4.21
C ASN A 15 -10.04 -7.30 4.17
N PRO A 16 -9.25 -8.07 3.41
CA PRO A 16 -7.81 -7.86 3.29
C PRO A 16 -7.43 -6.90 2.15
N SER A 17 -8.34 -6.05 1.68
CA SER A 17 -8.06 -5.08 0.62
C SER A 17 -7.70 -3.70 1.18
N VAL A 18 -6.89 -2.95 0.44
CA VAL A 18 -6.51 -1.56 0.70
C VAL A 18 -7.04 -0.70 -0.43
N LEU A 19 -7.70 0.41 -0.11
CA LEU A 19 -8.05 1.42 -1.09
C LEU A 19 -6.81 2.23 -1.44
N GLU A 20 -6.30 2.09 -2.65
CA GLU A 20 -5.24 2.94 -3.16
C GLU A 20 -5.84 4.19 -3.81
N LEU A 21 -5.59 5.35 -3.19
CA LEU A 21 -6.06 6.64 -3.67
C LEU A 21 -5.12 7.13 -4.77
N ILE A 22 -5.26 6.51 -5.93
CA ILE A 22 -4.57 6.87 -7.15
C ILE A 22 -5.60 6.99 -8.28
N LEU A 23 -5.67 8.17 -8.87
CA LEU A 23 -6.47 8.44 -10.06
C LEU A 23 -5.87 9.64 -10.79
N PRO A 24 -5.89 9.66 -12.12
CA PRO A 24 -5.47 10.84 -12.87
C PRO A 24 -6.41 12.03 -12.57
N VAL A 25 -5.86 13.24 -12.49
CA VAL A 25 -6.69 14.46 -12.29
C VAL A 25 -7.70 14.65 -13.43
N SER A 26 -7.36 14.22 -14.65
CA SER A 26 -8.26 14.16 -15.80
C SER A 26 -9.47 13.26 -15.58
N ASP A 27 -9.34 12.27 -14.71
CA ASP A 27 -10.33 11.23 -14.46
C ASP A 27 -11.18 11.50 -13.21
N LEU A 28 -11.08 12.69 -12.63
CA LEU A 28 -12.01 13.10 -11.59
C LEU A 28 -13.44 13.22 -12.17
N PRO A 29 -14.50 12.84 -11.46
CA PRO A 29 -15.87 13.18 -11.83
C PRO A 29 -16.02 14.69 -12.07
N SER A 30 -16.86 15.08 -13.03
CA SER A 30 -16.97 16.48 -13.52
C SER A 30 -17.35 17.50 -12.42
N ARG A 31 -17.99 17.01 -11.36
CA ARG A 31 -18.34 17.83 -10.17
C ARG A 31 -17.13 18.36 -9.41
N PHE A 32 -15.94 17.81 -9.59
CA PHE A 32 -14.71 18.24 -8.94
C PHE A 32 -13.85 19.10 -9.86
N ALA A 33 -13.32 20.18 -9.31
CA ALA A 33 -12.32 20.98 -10.00
C ALA A 33 -11.05 20.19 -10.31
N ARG A 34 -10.41 20.44 -11.45
CA ARG A 34 -9.18 19.78 -11.87
C ARG A 34 -7.93 20.41 -11.21
N ASN A 35 -7.96 20.51 -9.89
CA ASN A 35 -6.92 21.09 -9.05
C ASN A 35 -6.72 20.29 -7.75
N ALA A 36 -5.87 20.76 -6.85
CA ALA A 36 -5.54 20.08 -5.61
C ALA A 36 -6.74 19.93 -4.66
N GLU A 37 -7.58 20.97 -4.57
CA GLU A 37 -8.79 20.95 -3.74
C GLU A 37 -9.79 19.90 -4.23
N GLY A 38 -10.10 19.91 -5.53
CA GLY A 38 -11.04 18.95 -6.11
C GLY A 38 -10.52 17.50 -6.05
N TYR A 39 -9.21 17.31 -6.21
CA TYR A 39 -8.58 15.99 -6.05
C TYR A 39 -8.74 15.48 -4.60
N ALA A 40 -8.39 16.31 -3.62
CA ALA A 40 -8.53 15.97 -2.21
C ALA A 40 -10.00 15.75 -1.79
N ALA A 41 -10.93 16.55 -2.33
CA ALA A 41 -12.36 16.38 -2.09
C ALA A 41 -12.86 15.02 -2.61
N CYS A 42 -12.48 14.63 -3.84
CA CYS A 42 -12.81 13.32 -4.40
C CYS A 42 -12.22 12.17 -3.55
N CYS A 43 -10.96 12.28 -3.13
CA CYS A 43 -10.35 11.31 -2.22
C CYS A 43 -11.11 11.23 -0.89
N GLY A 44 -11.55 12.37 -0.37
CA GLY A 44 -12.34 12.48 0.85
C GLY A 44 -13.68 11.77 0.75
N ASP A 45 -14.43 12.01 -0.32
CA ASP A 45 -15.72 11.37 -0.57
C ASP A 45 -15.58 9.83 -0.69
N LEU A 46 -14.55 9.36 -1.43
CA LEU A 46 -14.25 7.93 -1.54
C LEU A 46 -13.94 7.30 -0.18
N MET A 47 -13.14 7.96 0.64
CA MET A 47 -12.81 7.48 2.00
C MET A 47 -14.04 7.42 2.90
N GLU A 48 -14.88 8.45 2.91
CA GLU A 48 -16.10 8.47 3.69
C GLU A 48 -17.06 7.34 3.29
N HIS A 49 -17.22 7.13 1.98
CA HIS A 49 -18.15 6.13 1.46
C HIS A 49 -17.65 4.70 1.68
N LEU A 50 -16.32 4.47 1.72
CA LEU A 50 -15.70 3.16 1.92
C LEU A 50 -15.30 2.90 3.37
N LYS A 51 -15.58 3.83 4.30
CA LYS A 51 -15.37 3.66 5.74
C LYS A 51 -16.08 2.40 6.26
N GLY A 52 -15.32 1.57 6.98
CA GLY A 52 -15.81 0.29 7.51
C GLY A 52 -15.91 -0.85 6.49
N ILE A 53 -15.69 -0.58 5.20
CA ILE A 53 -15.62 -1.58 4.13
C ILE A 53 -14.18 -2.04 3.92
N VAL A 54 -13.25 -1.10 3.76
CA VAL A 54 -11.81 -1.38 3.65
C VAL A 54 -11.09 -0.99 4.94
N PRO A 55 -10.08 -1.75 5.40
CA PRO A 55 -9.37 -1.49 6.65
C PRO A 55 -8.34 -0.37 6.55
N ALA A 56 -7.86 -0.09 5.35
CA ALA A 56 -6.72 0.77 5.11
C ALA A 56 -6.86 1.58 3.81
N VAL A 57 -6.16 2.70 3.76
CA VAL A 57 -5.95 3.50 2.56
C VAL A 57 -4.46 3.64 2.27
N ARG A 58 -4.09 3.72 1.00
CA ARG A 58 -2.75 4.02 0.51
C ARG A 58 -2.81 5.28 -0.33
N VAL A 59 -2.03 6.29 0.04
CA VAL A 59 -2.00 7.60 -0.59
C VAL A 59 -0.69 7.76 -1.35
N SER A 60 -0.73 8.22 -2.59
CA SER A 60 0.48 8.48 -3.37
C SER A 60 0.98 9.91 -3.11
N PHE A 61 2.21 10.06 -2.59
CA PHE A 61 2.87 11.35 -2.45
C PHE A 61 2.96 12.07 -3.81
N ASN A 62 3.35 11.35 -4.85
CA ASN A 62 3.55 11.92 -6.17
C ASN A 62 2.27 12.42 -6.83
N ALA A 63 1.11 11.82 -6.53
CA ALA A 63 -0.17 12.30 -7.04
C ALA A 63 -0.48 13.73 -6.57
N PHE A 64 -0.07 14.06 -5.34
CA PHE A 64 -0.26 15.40 -4.78
C PHE A 64 0.86 16.37 -5.20
N VAL A 65 2.10 15.91 -5.32
CA VAL A 65 3.21 16.76 -5.81
C VAL A 65 2.94 17.29 -7.22
N LEU A 66 2.31 16.50 -8.07
CA LEU A 66 1.89 16.92 -9.41
C LEU A 66 0.97 18.16 -9.38
N LEU A 67 0.29 18.42 -8.26
CA LEU A 67 -0.64 19.53 -8.05
C LEU A 67 0.04 20.77 -7.42
N GLY A 68 1.37 20.78 -7.34
CA GLY A 68 2.17 21.91 -6.84
C GLY A 68 2.14 22.06 -5.31
N HIS A 69 2.35 23.28 -4.84
CA HIS A 69 2.40 23.56 -3.40
C HIS A 69 1.06 23.32 -2.69
N ASP A 70 -0.05 23.64 -3.34
CA ASP A 70 -1.38 23.36 -2.80
C ASP A 70 -1.60 21.85 -2.67
N GLY A 71 -1.02 21.06 -3.58
CA GLY A 71 -1.05 19.60 -3.49
C GLY A 71 -0.43 19.08 -2.19
N LEU A 72 0.71 19.62 -1.75
CA LEU A 72 1.34 19.21 -0.49
C LEU A 72 0.51 19.58 0.74
N TYR A 73 -0.14 20.75 0.71
CA TYR A 73 -1.10 21.12 1.75
C TYR A 73 -2.26 20.11 1.80
N HIS A 74 -2.89 19.85 0.66
CA HIS A 74 -4.01 18.92 0.57
C HIS A 74 -3.63 17.46 0.84
N LEU A 75 -2.37 17.05 0.60
CA LEU A 75 -1.87 15.74 1.04
C LEU A 75 -1.96 15.62 2.56
N SER A 76 -1.47 16.65 3.30
CA SER A 76 -1.54 16.68 4.76
C SER A 76 -2.99 16.54 5.24
N GLU A 77 -3.92 17.30 4.68
CA GLU A 77 -5.34 17.26 5.05
C GLU A 77 -6.00 15.91 4.69
N THR A 78 -5.64 15.32 3.55
CA THR A 78 -6.14 14.00 3.14
C THR A 78 -5.68 12.90 4.11
N LEU A 79 -4.41 12.93 4.54
CA LEU A 79 -3.90 11.96 5.51
C LEU A 79 -4.52 12.13 6.90
N LYS A 80 -4.75 13.37 7.36
CA LYS A 80 -5.47 13.66 8.60
C LYS A 80 -6.89 13.11 8.54
N LYS A 81 -7.62 13.40 7.47
CA LYS A 81 -8.98 12.89 7.24
C LYS A 81 -9.02 11.36 7.25
N ALA A 82 -8.06 10.69 6.59
CA ALA A 82 -7.96 9.24 6.60
C ALA A 82 -7.79 8.66 8.02
N ALA A 83 -6.91 9.28 8.81
CA ALA A 83 -6.69 8.89 10.21
C ALA A 83 -7.95 9.13 11.08
N GLU A 84 -8.63 10.27 10.94
CA GLU A 84 -9.87 10.60 11.64
C GLU A 84 -11.03 9.64 11.30
N LEU A 85 -11.10 9.22 10.05
CA LEU A 85 -12.05 8.20 9.60
C LEU A 85 -11.72 6.80 10.13
N GLY A 86 -10.56 6.64 10.75
CA GLY A 86 -10.14 5.42 11.41
C GLY A 86 -9.49 4.40 10.47
N PHE A 87 -9.02 4.77 9.30
CA PHE A 87 -8.23 3.89 8.44
C PHE A 87 -6.84 3.62 9.01
N TYR A 88 -6.23 2.53 8.61
CA TYR A 88 -4.79 2.38 8.63
C TYR A 88 -4.23 3.12 7.42
N VAL A 89 -3.32 4.07 7.65
CA VAL A 89 -2.87 5.00 6.62
C VAL A 89 -1.48 4.64 6.11
N LEU A 90 -1.39 4.27 4.84
CA LEU A 90 -0.15 4.07 4.10
C LEU A 90 0.12 5.29 3.22
N LEU A 91 1.38 5.72 3.19
CA LEU A 91 1.85 6.76 2.28
C LEU A 91 3.00 6.22 1.42
N ASP A 92 2.89 6.34 0.11
CA ASP A 92 4.02 6.13 -0.78
C ASP A 92 5.01 7.29 -0.57
N ALA A 93 6.22 6.97 -0.12
CA ALA A 93 7.23 7.98 0.09
C ALA A 93 7.69 8.60 -1.24
N PRO A 94 8.19 9.85 -1.22
CA PRO A 94 8.88 10.42 -2.37
C PRO A 94 10.10 9.58 -2.74
N GLU A 95 10.58 9.73 -3.97
CA GLU A 95 11.74 8.99 -4.45
C GLU A 95 12.98 9.29 -3.59
N ILE A 96 13.69 8.23 -3.20
CA ILE A 96 14.87 8.27 -2.35
C ILE A 96 16.10 7.93 -3.20
N LEU A 97 16.96 8.91 -3.43
CA LEU A 97 18.13 8.81 -4.32
C LEU A 97 19.46 8.70 -3.56
N SER A 98 19.46 8.83 -2.23
CA SER A 98 20.68 8.76 -1.43
C SER A 98 20.37 8.40 0.03
N PRO A 99 21.38 7.96 0.82
CA PRO A 99 21.22 7.78 2.26
C PRO A 99 20.83 9.07 3.01
N ALA A 100 21.29 10.23 2.53
CA ALA A 100 20.93 11.53 3.10
C ALA A 100 19.44 11.84 2.88
N SER A 101 18.93 11.65 1.65
CA SER A 101 17.49 11.82 1.36
C SER A 101 16.64 10.81 2.13
N ALA A 102 17.10 9.58 2.31
CA ALA A 102 16.41 8.58 3.13
C ALA A 102 16.25 9.04 4.59
N LYS A 103 17.30 9.62 5.19
CA LYS A 103 17.23 10.16 6.55
C LYS A 103 16.23 11.32 6.66
N MET A 104 16.30 12.28 5.73
CA MET A 104 15.36 13.40 5.67
C MET A 104 13.92 12.94 5.50
N THR A 105 13.67 11.98 4.61
CA THR A 105 12.34 11.40 4.37
C THR A 105 11.82 10.69 5.63
N ALA A 106 12.65 9.89 6.30
CA ALA A 106 12.25 9.20 7.52
C ALA A 106 11.88 10.19 8.63
N GLU A 107 12.67 11.24 8.82
CA GLU A 107 12.42 12.28 9.82
C GLU A 107 11.16 13.08 9.48
N SER A 108 11.03 13.55 8.25
CA SER A 108 9.89 14.35 7.79
C SER A 108 8.55 13.61 7.87
N LEU A 109 8.52 12.32 7.47
CA LEU A 109 7.26 11.58 7.34
C LEU A 109 6.91 10.72 8.57
N LEU A 110 7.92 10.24 9.32
CA LEU A 110 7.69 9.38 10.49
C LEU A 110 8.13 10.00 11.82
N GLY A 111 8.79 11.18 11.77
CA GLY A 111 9.26 11.89 12.96
C GLY A 111 8.11 12.45 13.80
N GLU A 112 8.40 12.76 15.05
CA GLU A 112 7.49 13.44 15.94
C GLU A 112 7.16 14.84 15.40
N GLY A 113 5.89 15.21 15.35
CA GLY A 113 5.44 16.48 14.78
C GLY A 113 5.31 16.50 13.25
N SER A 114 5.46 15.35 12.56
CA SER A 114 5.16 15.28 11.13
C SER A 114 3.75 15.79 10.83
N ILE A 115 3.62 16.66 9.85
CA ILE A 115 2.33 17.14 9.35
C ILE A 115 1.65 16.13 8.42
N TYR A 116 2.31 15.02 8.10
CA TYR A 116 1.85 13.93 7.24
C TYR A 116 1.54 12.67 8.06
N PRO A 117 0.42 12.63 8.81
CA PRO A 117 0.13 11.50 9.69
C PRO A 117 -0.10 10.23 8.87
N CYS A 118 0.77 9.24 9.05
CA CYS A 118 0.63 7.92 8.46
C CYS A 118 1.08 6.85 9.44
N ASP A 119 0.58 5.62 9.28
CA ASP A 119 0.96 4.45 10.05
C ASP A 119 2.17 3.76 9.44
N GLY A 120 2.30 3.81 8.11
CA GLY A 120 3.40 3.19 7.39
C GLY A 120 3.73 3.88 6.07
N LEU A 121 4.96 3.62 5.60
CA LEU A 121 5.47 4.11 4.32
C LEU A 121 5.76 2.97 3.35
N VAL A 122 5.56 3.23 2.07
CA VAL A 122 6.13 2.41 0.99
C VAL A 122 7.39 3.10 0.50
N ILE A 123 8.52 2.38 0.49
CA ILE A 123 9.83 2.90 0.09
C ILE A 123 10.52 1.97 -0.90
N SER A 124 11.36 2.51 -1.77
CA SER A 124 12.26 1.71 -2.59
C SER A 124 13.50 1.29 -1.80
N GLY A 125 13.86 0.01 -1.86
CA GLY A 125 15.08 -0.55 -1.25
C GLY A 125 16.21 -0.85 -2.23
N TYR A 126 16.03 -0.53 -3.51
CA TYR A 126 16.96 -0.93 -4.59
C TYR A 126 18.33 -0.23 -4.56
N LEU A 127 18.47 0.86 -3.79
CA LEU A 127 19.76 1.47 -3.48
C LEU A 127 20.52 0.76 -2.34
N GLY A 128 19.94 -0.31 -1.78
CA GLY A 128 20.57 -1.10 -0.74
C GLY A 128 20.19 -0.71 0.69
N SER A 129 20.94 -1.23 1.65
CA SER A 129 20.59 -1.11 3.06
C SER A 129 20.64 0.30 3.63
N ASP A 130 21.43 1.17 3.03
CA ASP A 130 21.66 2.52 3.56
C ASP A 130 20.44 3.42 3.41
N VAL A 131 19.51 3.08 2.48
CA VAL A 131 18.24 3.77 2.33
C VAL A 131 17.11 3.14 3.15
N ILE A 132 17.31 1.93 3.71
CA ILE A 132 16.35 1.27 4.60
C ILE A 132 16.65 1.58 6.08
N LYS A 133 17.92 1.55 6.48
CA LYS A 133 18.36 1.74 7.86
C LYS A 133 17.83 3.00 8.54
N PRO A 134 17.73 4.17 7.89
CA PRO A 134 17.20 5.40 8.52
C PRO A 134 15.77 5.27 9.05
N PHE A 135 14.96 4.38 8.49
CA PHE A 135 13.56 4.17 8.90
C PHE A 135 13.42 3.22 10.10
N LEU A 136 14.40 2.34 10.35
CA LEU A 136 14.31 1.31 11.38
C LEU A 136 14.09 1.84 12.81
N PRO A 137 14.64 2.98 13.25
CA PRO A 137 14.35 3.56 14.56
C PRO A 137 12.86 3.85 14.75
N TYR A 138 12.17 4.30 13.71
CA TYR A 138 10.73 4.60 13.75
C TYR A 138 9.89 3.32 13.79
N CYS A 139 10.32 2.27 13.10
CA CYS A 139 9.68 0.95 13.20
C CYS A 139 9.78 0.36 14.60
N LYS A 140 10.93 0.50 15.26
CA LYS A 140 11.19 -0.06 16.58
C LYS A 140 10.54 0.74 17.72
N LYS A 141 10.71 2.06 17.71
CA LYS A 141 10.33 2.95 18.82
C LYS A 141 8.94 3.60 18.63
N ALA A 142 8.69 4.16 17.45
CA ALA A 142 7.46 4.91 17.16
C ALA A 142 6.32 4.01 16.65
N LYS A 143 6.53 2.71 16.54
CA LYS A 143 5.53 1.73 16.07
C LYS A 143 5.00 2.01 14.67
N LYS A 144 5.85 2.58 13.80
CA LYS A 144 5.55 2.80 12.39
C LYS A 144 5.94 1.57 11.57
N ASP A 145 5.37 1.45 10.39
CA ASP A 145 5.70 0.38 9.45
C ASP A 145 6.43 0.93 8.22
N ILE A 146 7.26 0.10 7.59
CA ILE A 146 7.71 0.35 6.23
C ILE A 146 7.48 -0.89 5.39
N PHE A 147 7.07 -0.68 4.13
CA PHE A 147 6.96 -1.71 3.11
C PHE A 147 7.98 -1.41 2.02
N VAL A 148 9.00 -2.24 1.96
CA VAL A 148 10.09 -2.05 1.00
C VAL A 148 9.75 -2.76 -0.30
N VAL A 149 9.84 -2.04 -1.40
CA VAL A 149 9.59 -2.61 -2.73
C VAL A 149 10.56 -3.76 -3.01
N ALA A 150 10.04 -4.96 -3.13
CA ALA A 150 10.77 -6.13 -3.60
C ALA A 150 10.46 -6.41 -5.09
N ARG A 151 9.15 -6.51 -5.45
CA ARG A 151 8.76 -6.72 -6.84
C ARG A 151 7.50 -5.92 -7.18
N THR A 152 7.60 -5.13 -8.24
CA THR A 152 6.50 -4.30 -8.75
C THR A 152 5.65 -5.05 -9.78
N ALA A 153 4.44 -4.56 -10.07
CA ALA A 153 3.49 -5.22 -10.97
C ALA A 153 3.60 -4.79 -12.43
N ASN A 154 4.38 -3.74 -12.74
CA ASN A 154 4.53 -3.20 -14.07
C ASN A 154 5.19 -4.19 -15.05
N LYS A 155 4.88 -4.02 -16.34
CA LYS A 155 5.32 -4.93 -17.41
C LYS A 155 6.83 -5.11 -17.48
N SER A 156 7.62 -4.05 -17.24
CA SER A 156 9.09 -4.07 -17.30
C SER A 156 9.76 -4.54 -16.00
N ALA A 157 9.02 -4.90 -14.97
CA ALA A 157 9.62 -5.42 -13.73
C ALA A 157 10.63 -6.58 -13.96
N PRO A 158 10.37 -7.53 -14.87
CA PRO A 158 11.34 -8.61 -15.17
C PRO A 158 12.68 -8.14 -15.73
N GLU A 159 12.75 -6.98 -16.37
CA GLU A 159 14.00 -6.45 -16.97
C GLU A 159 15.12 -6.23 -15.93
N LEU A 160 14.72 -6.00 -14.67
CA LEU A 160 15.66 -5.83 -13.56
C LEU A 160 15.36 -6.79 -12.40
N GLN A 161 14.10 -6.88 -11.99
CA GLN A 161 13.74 -7.51 -10.74
C GLN A 161 13.76 -9.04 -10.79
N ASP A 162 13.58 -9.62 -11.98
CA ASP A 162 13.64 -11.06 -12.21
C ASP A 162 15.00 -11.52 -12.80
N LEU A 163 16.00 -10.63 -12.88
CA LEU A 163 17.36 -11.02 -13.25
C LEU A 163 18.01 -11.87 -12.15
N LEU A 164 18.89 -12.78 -12.56
CA LEU A 164 19.69 -13.58 -11.65
C LEU A 164 20.94 -12.80 -11.21
N ALA A 165 21.05 -12.56 -9.90
CA ALA A 165 22.25 -12.07 -9.25
C ALA A 165 22.94 -13.26 -8.53
N GLY A 166 23.85 -13.93 -9.20
CA GLY A 166 24.38 -15.21 -8.77
C GLY A 166 23.32 -16.32 -8.86
N THR A 167 22.92 -16.88 -7.72
CA THR A 167 21.89 -17.94 -7.63
C THR A 167 20.51 -17.45 -7.23
N ARG A 168 20.31 -16.13 -7.11
CA ARG A 168 19.06 -15.52 -6.62
C ARG A 168 18.54 -14.49 -7.59
N LEU A 169 17.22 -14.36 -7.66
CA LEU A 169 16.57 -13.25 -8.33
C LEU A 169 16.81 -11.94 -7.57
N VAL A 170 16.94 -10.82 -8.27
CA VAL A 170 17.18 -9.50 -7.67
C VAL A 170 16.10 -9.15 -6.64
N HIS A 171 14.82 -9.37 -6.96
CA HIS A 171 13.74 -9.12 -6.00
C HIS A 171 13.81 -10.01 -4.75
N ALA A 172 14.31 -11.24 -4.87
CA ALA A 172 14.51 -12.12 -3.72
C ALA A 172 15.69 -11.65 -2.85
N ALA A 173 16.73 -11.09 -3.46
CA ALA A 173 17.83 -10.46 -2.73
C ALA A 173 17.35 -9.21 -1.95
N ALA A 174 16.48 -8.39 -2.55
CA ALA A 174 15.85 -7.27 -1.85
C ALA A 174 15.05 -7.75 -0.63
N ALA A 175 14.25 -8.82 -0.78
CA ALA A 175 13.49 -9.41 0.34
C ALA A 175 14.41 -9.99 1.43
N ASP A 176 15.56 -10.58 1.10
CA ASP A 176 16.57 -11.04 2.08
C ASP A 176 17.08 -9.88 2.96
N HIS A 177 17.33 -8.71 2.39
CA HIS A 177 17.72 -7.51 3.14
C HIS A 177 16.62 -7.07 4.11
N VAL A 178 15.39 -6.99 3.64
CA VAL A 178 14.23 -6.60 4.45
C VAL A 178 14.05 -7.55 5.63
N ASN A 179 14.06 -8.86 5.37
CA ASN A 179 13.92 -9.87 6.43
C ASN A 179 15.03 -9.75 7.49
N ARG A 180 16.27 -9.46 7.07
CA ARG A 180 17.39 -9.28 8.00
C ARG A 180 17.21 -8.06 8.90
N TYR A 181 16.80 -6.91 8.32
CA TYR A 181 16.67 -5.66 9.07
C TYR A 181 15.38 -5.56 9.87
N GLY A 182 14.34 -6.30 9.47
CA GLY A 182 13.07 -6.35 10.17
C GLY A 182 13.00 -7.38 11.32
N ALA A 183 14.00 -8.24 11.48
CA ALA A 183 13.92 -9.42 12.36
C ALA A 183 13.49 -9.11 13.80
N ASP A 184 13.94 -7.99 14.36
CA ASP A 184 13.64 -7.55 15.74
C ASP A 184 12.40 -6.65 15.84
N THR A 185 11.62 -6.50 14.78
CA THR A 185 10.45 -5.63 14.74
C THR A 185 9.12 -6.39 14.76
N ALA A 186 9.13 -7.67 15.14
CA ALA A 186 7.93 -8.48 15.17
C ALA A 186 6.93 -8.01 16.24
N GLY A 187 5.68 -7.84 15.82
CA GLY A 187 4.55 -7.49 16.67
C GLY A 187 3.90 -8.70 17.35
N LYS A 188 2.78 -8.45 18.03
CA LYS A 188 1.97 -9.50 18.70
C LYS A 188 1.34 -10.47 17.71
N SER A 189 1.04 -10.01 16.48
CA SER A 189 0.54 -10.84 15.38
C SER A 189 1.60 -11.81 14.83
N GLY A 190 2.87 -11.66 15.24
CA GLY A 190 4.00 -12.45 14.74
C GLY A 190 4.63 -11.89 13.46
N TYR A 191 4.09 -10.83 12.89
CA TYR A 191 4.62 -10.17 11.71
C TYR A 191 5.48 -8.97 12.07
N THR A 192 6.47 -8.68 11.20
CA THR A 192 7.43 -7.59 11.39
C THR A 192 6.88 -6.26 10.86
N ASN A 193 7.25 -5.16 11.51
CA ASN A 193 6.93 -3.79 11.07
C ASN A 193 7.74 -3.36 9.82
N VAL A 194 8.70 -4.16 9.42
CA VAL A 194 9.44 -3.99 8.16
C VAL A 194 8.96 -5.08 7.23
N GLY A 195 8.05 -4.73 6.34
CA GLY A 195 7.41 -5.61 5.37
C GLY A 195 7.94 -5.40 3.96
N ILE A 196 7.35 -6.10 3.01
CA ILE A 196 7.68 -5.99 1.58
C ILE A 196 6.46 -5.67 0.75
N LEU A 197 6.67 -4.89 -0.33
CA LEU A 197 5.70 -4.77 -1.41
C LEU A 197 6.03 -5.80 -2.49
N ALA A 198 5.02 -6.56 -2.93
CA ALA A 198 5.15 -7.61 -3.93
C ALA A 198 3.98 -7.60 -4.92
N ALA A 199 4.22 -8.08 -6.14
CA ALA A 199 3.26 -7.98 -7.25
C ALA A 199 2.15 -9.03 -7.22
N ALA A 200 0.91 -8.61 -7.38
CA ALA A 200 -0.27 -9.47 -7.53
C ALA A 200 -0.23 -10.36 -8.78
N SER A 201 0.50 -9.92 -9.81
CA SER A 201 0.62 -10.62 -11.10
C SER A 201 1.49 -11.90 -11.06
N SER A 202 2.24 -12.15 -9.98
CA SER A 202 3.15 -13.30 -9.85
C SER A 202 2.81 -14.19 -8.65
N ALA A 203 1.95 -15.18 -8.87
CA ALA A 203 1.58 -16.18 -7.85
C ALA A 203 2.79 -16.93 -7.30
N GLU A 204 3.75 -17.27 -8.17
CA GLU A 204 4.96 -17.98 -7.79
C GLU A 204 5.85 -17.12 -6.89
N SER A 205 6.09 -15.87 -7.25
CA SER A 205 6.86 -14.93 -6.41
C SER A 205 6.22 -14.76 -5.04
N LEU A 206 4.90 -14.55 -4.96
CA LEU A 206 4.18 -14.41 -3.70
C LEU A 206 4.30 -15.67 -2.83
N ARG A 207 4.15 -16.85 -3.41
CA ARG A 207 4.31 -18.13 -2.71
C ARG A 207 5.74 -18.30 -2.17
N ASN A 208 6.73 -18.04 -3.01
CA ASN A 208 8.14 -18.15 -2.62
C ASN A 208 8.49 -17.18 -1.50
N LEU A 209 8.04 -15.91 -1.59
CA LEU A 209 8.23 -14.91 -0.57
C LEU A 209 7.56 -15.31 0.75
N ARG A 210 6.30 -15.76 0.73
CA ARG A 210 5.60 -16.21 1.94
C ARG A 210 6.25 -17.43 2.58
N THR A 211 6.65 -18.42 1.77
CA THR A 211 7.30 -19.64 2.26
C THR A 211 8.65 -19.34 2.90
N LYS A 212 9.46 -18.53 2.22
CA LYS A 212 10.83 -18.21 2.68
C LYS A 212 10.85 -17.23 3.86
N TYR A 213 9.89 -16.30 3.90
CA TYR A 213 9.83 -15.22 4.91
C TYR A 213 8.49 -15.21 5.64
N PRO A 214 8.19 -16.20 6.47
CA PRO A 214 6.87 -16.37 7.08
C PRO A 214 6.46 -15.22 8.02
N LYS A 215 7.42 -14.44 8.52
CA LYS A 215 7.17 -13.32 9.43
C LYS A 215 7.07 -11.94 8.73
N LEU A 216 7.42 -11.83 7.45
CA LEU A 216 7.24 -10.58 6.73
C LEU A 216 5.76 -10.31 6.46
N PHE A 217 5.32 -9.08 6.68
CA PHE A 217 4.02 -8.64 6.20
C PHE A 217 4.12 -8.24 4.73
N LEU A 218 3.21 -8.73 3.88
CA LEU A 218 3.22 -8.47 2.45
C LEU A 218 2.14 -7.44 2.07
N LEU A 219 2.57 -6.35 1.45
CA LEU A 219 1.70 -5.43 0.74
C LEU A 219 1.65 -5.87 -0.72
N VAL A 220 0.54 -6.49 -1.13
CA VAL A 220 0.37 -7.00 -2.49
C VAL A 220 -0.18 -5.89 -3.37
N ASP A 221 0.61 -5.49 -4.36
CA ASP A 221 0.34 -4.36 -5.25
C ASP A 221 -0.07 -4.81 -6.66
N GLY A 222 -0.81 -3.95 -7.35
CA GLY A 222 -1.15 -4.15 -8.76
C GLY A 222 -2.28 -5.15 -9.00
N TYR A 223 -3.29 -5.20 -8.14
CA TYR A 223 -4.47 -6.04 -8.33
C TYR A 223 -5.23 -5.73 -9.62
N ASP A 224 -5.18 -4.46 -10.06
CA ASP A 224 -5.85 -3.98 -11.27
C ASP A 224 -5.03 -4.22 -12.57
N TYR A 225 -3.80 -4.74 -12.44
CA TYR A 225 -2.96 -5.02 -13.61
C TYR A 225 -3.36 -6.33 -14.32
N PRO A 226 -3.07 -6.45 -15.62
CA PRO A 226 -3.25 -7.70 -16.36
C PRO A 226 -2.55 -8.87 -15.67
N ASN A 227 -3.19 -10.05 -15.69
CA ASN A 227 -2.72 -11.28 -15.04
C ASN A 227 -2.75 -11.29 -13.50
N ALA A 228 -3.15 -10.19 -12.84
CA ALA A 228 -3.46 -10.21 -11.42
C ALA A 228 -4.86 -10.78 -11.17
N ASN A 229 -5.01 -11.51 -10.08
CA ASN A 229 -6.31 -12.02 -9.63
C ASN A 229 -6.25 -12.44 -8.16
N ALA A 230 -7.41 -12.64 -7.57
CA ALA A 230 -7.52 -13.01 -6.15
C ALA A 230 -6.85 -14.36 -5.80
N LYS A 231 -6.86 -15.33 -6.72
CA LYS A 231 -6.18 -16.62 -6.54
C LYS A 231 -4.66 -16.46 -6.45
N ASN A 232 -4.08 -15.59 -7.27
CA ASN A 232 -2.65 -15.26 -7.19
C ASN A 232 -2.32 -14.61 -5.85
N CYS A 233 -3.12 -13.59 -5.46
CA CYS A 233 -2.93 -12.83 -4.21
C CYS A 233 -3.01 -13.72 -2.97
N ALA A 234 -3.82 -14.78 -3.00
CA ALA A 234 -3.97 -15.72 -1.87
C ALA A 234 -2.64 -16.36 -1.45
N ASN A 235 -1.67 -16.50 -2.38
CA ASN A 235 -0.34 -17.02 -2.05
C ASN A 235 0.50 -16.10 -1.13
N ALA A 236 0.08 -14.85 -0.92
CA ALA A 236 0.73 -13.91 -0.01
C ALA A 236 0.34 -14.14 1.46
N PHE A 237 -0.79 -14.80 1.71
CA PHE A 237 -1.32 -15.00 3.06
C PHE A 237 -0.80 -16.29 3.70
N ASP A 238 -0.84 -16.33 5.02
CA ASP A 238 -0.65 -17.58 5.75
C ASP A 238 -1.92 -18.43 5.75
N LYS A 239 -1.87 -19.60 6.37
CA LYS A 239 -3.00 -20.54 6.45
C LYS A 239 -4.21 -20.02 7.25
N PHE A 240 -4.05 -18.93 8.00
CA PHE A 240 -5.11 -18.27 8.77
C PHE A 240 -5.65 -17.03 8.07
N GLY A 241 -5.17 -16.72 6.87
CA GLY A 241 -5.54 -15.52 6.14
C GLY A 241 -4.90 -14.24 6.67
N HIS A 242 -3.74 -14.37 7.33
CA HIS A 242 -3.01 -13.26 7.92
C HIS A 242 -1.74 -12.93 7.15
N GLY A 243 -1.10 -11.81 7.51
CA GLY A 243 0.24 -11.43 7.08
C GLY A 243 0.32 -10.77 5.72
N ALA A 244 -0.82 -10.44 5.11
CA ALA A 244 -0.85 -9.69 3.86
C ALA A 244 -2.09 -8.81 3.74
N VAL A 245 -2.00 -7.81 2.85
CA VAL A 245 -3.11 -7.01 2.30
C VAL A 245 -2.91 -6.84 0.80
N VAL A 246 -3.99 -6.54 0.08
CA VAL A 246 -4.00 -6.38 -1.38
C VAL A 246 -4.50 -4.99 -1.75
N CYS A 247 -3.72 -4.22 -2.51
CA CYS A 247 -4.08 -2.89 -2.99
C CYS A 247 -4.98 -2.98 -4.23
N GLY A 248 -6.11 -2.27 -4.19
CA GLY A 248 -6.96 -1.97 -5.33
C GLY A 248 -6.98 -0.46 -5.55
N GLY A 249 -6.61 -0.03 -6.75
CA GLY A 249 -6.47 1.36 -7.15
C GLY A 249 -7.56 1.82 -8.09
N MET A 250 -7.22 2.07 -9.35
CA MET A 250 -8.14 2.64 -10.35
C MET A 250 -9.36 1.75 -10.64
N GLY A 251 -9.26 0.43 -10.47
CA GLY A 251 -10.41 -0.47 -10.54
C GLY A 251 -11.49 -0.19 -9.48
N ILE A 252 -11.15 0.56 -8.41
CA ILE A 252 -12.09 1.06 -7.41
C ILE A 252 -12.37 2.54 -7.64
N THR A 253 -11.32 3.39 -7.66
CA THR A 253 -11.47 4.86 -7.70
C THR A 253 -12.08 5.37 -9.00
N CYS A 254 -11.87 4.66 -10.11
CA CYS A 254 -12.38 4.99 -11.44
C CYS A 254 -13.41 3.97 -11.97
N ALA A 255 -13.99 3.13 -11.10
CA ALA A 255 -14.93 2.07 -11.50
C ALA A 255 -16.16 2.60 -12.27
N TRP A 256 -16.53 3.85 -12.07
CA TRP A 256 -17.61 4.54 -12.75
C TRP A 256 -17.39 4.71 -14.27
N LYS A 257 -16.12 4.69 -14.73
CA LYS A 257 -15.81 4.91 -16.17
C LYS A 257 -16.30 3.77 -17.07
N GLU A 258 -16.45 2.58 -16.51
CA GLU A 258 -16.93 1.39 -17.22
C GLU A 258 -18.44 1.14 -16.99
N ALA A 259 -19.11 2.02 -16.23
CA ALA A 259 -20.50 1.85 -15.84
C ALA A 259 -21.45 2.67 -16.71
N GLU A 260 -22.61 2.09 -17.05
CA GLU A 260 -23.65 2.74 -17.87
C GLU A 260 -24.21 4.02 -17.22
N SER A 261 -24.34 4.05 -15.88
CA SER A 261 -24.82 5.21 -15.11
C SER A 261 -23.77 6.34 -14.96
N GLY A 262 -22.55 6.11 -15.44
CA GLY A 262 -21.52 7.14 -15.51
C GLY A 262 -21.08 7.71 -14.14
N GLU A 263 -20.63 8.96 -14.17
CA GLU A 263 -19.97 9.60 -13.01
C GLU A 263 -20.94 10.05 -11.89
N GLU A 264 -22.25 10.15 -12.15
CA GLU A 264 -23.23 10.59 -11.13
C GLU A 264 -23.26 9.63 -9.92
N ALA A 265 -23.07 8.33 -10.18
CA ALA A 265 -23.06 7.27 -9.16
C ALA A 265 -21.65 6.78 -8.83
N TYR A 266 -20.60 7.60 -9.00
CA TYR A 266 -19.20 7.16 -8.87
C TYR A 266 -18.88 6.53 -7.52
N LEU A 267 -19.50 6.97 -6.42
CA LEU A 267 -19.31 6.39 -5.08
C LEU A 267 -19.93 4.99 -4.98
N ASP A 268 -21.11 4.78 -5.55
CA ASP A 268 -21.75 3.47 -5.55
C ASP A 268 -20.97 2.47 -6.40
N HIS A 269 -20.39 2.93 -7.52
CA HIS A 269 -19.51 2.12 -8.35
C HIS A 269 -18.22 1.76 -7.61
N ALA A 270 -17.60 2.71 -6.90
CA ALA A 270 -16.42 2.46 -6.08
C ALA A 270 -16.72 1.44 -4.97
N LYS A 271 -17.86 1.56 -4.29
CA LYS A 271 -18.31 0.61 -3.28
C LYS A 271 -18.54 -0.78 -3.86
N ALA A 272 -19.27 -0.87 -4.97
CA ALA A 272 -19.52 -2.14 -5.64
C ALA A 272 -18.22 -2.83 -6.09
N ALA A 273 -17.22 -2.04 -6.54
CA ALA A 273 -15.91 -2.56 -6.91
C ALA A 273 -15.11 -3.06 -5.69
N ALA A 274 -15.11 -2.31 -4.59
CA ALA A 274 -14.48 -2.71 -3.33
C ALA A 274 -15.12 -3.98 -2.75
N ASP A 275 -16.45 -4.08 -2.75
CA ASP A 275 -17.18 -5.26 -2.30
C ASP A 275 -16.91 -6.48 -3.21
N ARG A 276 -16.80 -6.27 -4.52
CA ARG A 276 -16.39 -7.29 -5.50
C ARG A 276 -14.98 -7.80 -5.23
N MET A 277 -14.03 -6.90 -4.99
CA MET A 277 -12.65 -7.25 -4.64
C MET A 277 -12.60 -8.06 -3.34
N LYS A 278 -13.28 -7.60 -2.28
CA LYS A 278 -13.43 -8.32 -1.01
C LYS A 278 -13.96 -9.73 -1.25
N LYS A 279 -15.09 -9.86 -1.95
CA LYS A 279 -15.72 -11.16 -2.27
C LYS A 279 -14.78 -12.08 -3.05
N ASN A 280 -14.02 -11.55 -3.98
CA ASN A 280 -13.07 -12.33 -4.76
C ASN A 280 -11.90 -12.83 -3.90
N LEU A 281 -11.33 -11.98 -3.06
CA LEU A 281 -10.24 -12.34 -2.16
C LEU A 281 -10.68 -13.38 -1.12
N THR A 282 -11.84 -13.17 -0.49
CA THR A 282 -12.34 -14.07 0.56
C THR A 282 -12.82 -15.45 0.06
N ARG A 283 -12.90 -15.67 -1.24
CA ARG A 283 -13.05 -17.02 -1.83
C ARG A 283 -11.82 -17.90 -1.64
N TYR A 284 -10.64 -17.28 -1.52
CA TYR A 284 -9.35 -17.99 -1.45
C TYR A 284 -8.62 -17.74 -0.13
N VAL A 285 -9.02 -16.73 0.62
CA VAL A 285 -8.40 -16.32 1.88
C VAL A 285 -9.46 -16.28 2.97
N THR A 286 -9.34 -17.18 3.94
CA THR A 286 -10.21 -17.15 5.14
C THR A 286 -9.62 -16.15 6.12
N VAL A 287 -10.25 -15.00 6.29
CA VAL A 287 -9.84 -14.00 7.28
C VAL A 287 -10.47 -14.36 8.64
N LEU A 288 -9.65 -14.93 9.54
CA LEU A 288 -10.03 -15.35 10.89
C LEU A 288 -9.90 -14.23 11.92
#